data_88593844627e083fb98f9217741b0794
#
_entry.id   88593844627e083fb98f9217741b0794
#
_cell.length_a   1.000
_cell.length_b   1.000
_cell.length_c   1.000
_cell.angle_alpha   90.00
_cell.angle_beta   90.00
_cell.angle_gamma   90.00
#
_symmetry.space_group_name_H-M   'P 1'
#
loop_
_entity.id
_entity.type
_entity.pdbx_description
1 polymer ?
#
loop_
_entity_poly.entity_id
_entity_poly.type
_entity_poly.pdbx_seq_one_letter_code
_entity_poly.pdbx_strand_id
1 'polypeptide(L)'
;MNKKSIEDIKVAGKRVLVRCDFNVPLDENRNITDETRIDGALPTIKYLIENGAKVILCSHMGKPKGEPKKELSLAPVAKKLSEKLGKDVIFAADDNVVGENAKKAVAEMNDGDVVLLENTRYRIEETKNVDTFSEELASLADVFVNDAFGTAHRAHCSNVGITKYLDTAVCGYLIEKEIEFLGNAVNNPVRPCVAILGGSKVSSKISVINNLLDKVDTLIIGGGMAYTFMKAMGDEVGKSLLEADYLDYAKEMMEKAKAKGVKLLIPVDTVVAQEFSNDAFHKTVERGGIEADWEGLDIGEKTIEAYVDAVKDAKTVVWNGPMGVFEMPTFAKGTNAIAKALSEIDATTIIGGGDSVAAVNQAGLGDKMSHISTGGGASLEFLEGKELPGIAALNDK
;
A
#
# COMPACT_ATOMS: atom_id res chain seq x y z
N MET A 1 0.84 16.73 5.49
CA MET A 1 -0.54 16.74 6.03
C MET A 1 -0.52 16.76 7.53
N ASN A 2 -1.35 17.58 8.14
CA ASN A 2 -1.36 17.76 9.59
C ASN A 2 -2.71 17.33 10.16
N LYS A 3 -2.89 16.02 10.34
CA LYS A 3 -4.14 15.41 10.83
C LYS A 3 -4.05 15.08 12.31
N LYS A 4 -5.15 15.23 13.03
CA LYS A 4 -5.24 14.77 14.41
C LYS A 4 -5.16 13.25 14.49
N SER A 5 -4.45 12.76 15.51
CA SER A 5 -4.37 11.33 15.82
C SER A 5 -5.15 11.03 17.11
N ILE A 6 -5.21 9.76 17.47
CA ILE A 6 -5.83 9.31 18.71
C ILE A 6 -5.21 9.94 19.95
N GLU A 7 -3.96 10.36 19.90
CA GLU A 7 -3.27 11.03 21.02
C GLU A 7 -3.71 12.49 21.20
N ASP A 8 -4.33 13.09 20.18
CA ASP A 8 -4.76 14.49 20.21
C ASP A 8 -6.17 14.68 20.79
N ILE A 9 -6.83 13.59 21.20
CA ILE A 9 -8.20 13.61 21.72
C ILE A 9 -8.32 12.81 23.02
N LYS A 10 -9.42 13.04 23.74
CA LYS A 10 -9.77 12.25 24.93
C LYS A 10 -10.68 11.10 24.50
N VAL A 11 -10.33 9.88 24.88
CA VAL A 11 -11.06 8.66 24.51
C VAL A 11 -11.67 7.92 25.69
N ALA A 12 -11.26 8.24 26.91
CA ALA A 12 -11.72 7.57 28.14
C ALA A 12 -13.25 7.60 28.27
N GLY A 13 -13.85 6.44 28.42
CA GLY A 13 -15.30 6.28 28.55
C GLY A 13 -16.08 6.47 27.26
N LYS A 14 -15.44 6.78 26.16
CA LYS A 14 -16.10 7.02 24.87
C LYS A 14 -16.18 5.76 24.04
N ARG A 15 -17.23 5.67 23.25
CA ARG A 15 -17.36 4.63 22.22
C ARG A 15 -16.57 5.09 20.99
N VAL A 16 -15.51 4.36 20.66
CA VAL A 16 -14.61 4.68 19.58
C VAL A 16 -14.73 3.64 18.48
N LEU A 17 -15.23 4.03 17.31
CA LEU A 17 -15.29 3.15 16.15
C LEU A 17 -14.02 3.29 15.34
N VAL A 18 -13.29 2.19 15.19
CA VAL A 18 -12.01 2.12 14.47
C VAL A 18 -12.19 1.37 13.18
N ARG A 19 -11.95 2.02 12.06
CA ARG A 19 -11.91 1.36 10.76
C ARG A 19 -10.52 0.74 10.57
N CYS A 20 -10.47 -0.57 10.59
CA CYS A 20 -9.26 -1.37 10.39
C CYS A 20 -9.24 -2.00 8.99
N ASP A 21 -8.11 -2.55 8.61
CA ASP A 21 -7.99 -3.40 7.45
C ASP A 21 -7.71 -4.84 7.92
N PHE A 22 -8.76 -5.62 8.02
CA PHE A 22 -8.74 -7.05 8.38
C PHE A 22 -9.05 -7.94 7.19
N ASN A 23 -8.88 -7.42 5.99
CA ASN A 23 -9.02 -8.21 4.77
C ASN A 23 -7.81 -9.12 4.60
N VAL A 24 -7.74 -10.15 5.43
CA VAL A 24 -6.63 -11.10 5.49
C VAL A 24 -6.88 -12.30 4.59
N PRO A 25 -5.82 -12.95 4.06
CA PRO A 25 -5.98 -14.17 3.30
C PRO A 25 -6.36 -15.34 4.21
N LEU A 26 -7.28 -16.16 3.71
CA LEU A 26 -7.77 -17.35 4.39
C LEU A 26 -7.48 -18.59 3.52
N ASP A 27 -7.20 -19.73 4.17
CA ASP A 27 -7.12 -21.01 3.47
C ASP A 27 -8.51 -21.62 3.25
N GLU A 28 -8.57 -22.82 2.69
CA GLU A 28 -9.81 -23.56 2.42
C GLU A 28 -10.64 -23.81 3.67
N ASN A 29 -10.00 -23.91 4.83
CA ASN A 29 -10.63 -24.14 6.12
C ASN A 29 -10.91 -22.85 6.89
N ARG A 30 -10.76 -21.69 6.22
CA ARG A 30 -10.94 -20.36 6.80
C ARG A 30 -9.93 -20.02 7.91
N ASN A 31 -8.76 -20.63 7.87
CA ASN A 31 -7.65 -20.25 8.74
C ASN A 31 -6.91 -19.06 8.13
N ILE A 32 -6.53 -18.12 8.98
CA ILE A 32 -5.76 -16.94 8.55
C ILE A 32 -4.34 -17.39 8.21
N THR A 33 -3.90 -17.12 6.98
CA THR A 33 -2.58 -17.51 6.47
C THR A 33 -1.54 -16.40 6.57
N ASP A 34 -1.96 -15.15 6.77
CA ASP A 34 -1.09 -14.00 6.98
C ASP A 34 -1.75 -13.05 7.98
N GLU A 35 -1.06 -12.77 9.09
CA GLU A 35 -1.57 -11.96 10.21
C GLU A 35 -1.05 -10.52 10.18
N THR A 36 -0.28 -10.13 9.18
CA THR A 36 0.39 -8.83 9.10
C THR A 36 -0.57 -7.64 9.29
N ARG A 37 -1.73 -7.70 8.66
CA ARG A 37 -2.74 -6.62 8.77
C ARG A 37 -3.35 -6.54 10.16
N ILE A 38 -3.54 -7.68 10.80
CA ILE A 38 -4.03 -7.72 12.19
C ILE A 38 -2.99 -7.10 13.11
N ASP A 39 -1.73 -7.51 12.98
CA ASP A 39 -0.63 -6.97 13.77
C ASP A 39 -0.49 -5.46 13.60
N GLY A 40 -0.70 -4.96 12.39
CA GLY A 40 -0.64 -3.53 12.08
C GLY A 40 -1.70 -2.70 12.81
N ALA A 41 -2.83 -3.28 13.16
CA ALA A 41 -3.91 -2.62 13.89
C ALA A 41 -3.72 -2.62 15.41
N LEU A 42 -2.89 -3.53 15.94
CA LEU A 42 -2.74 -3.72 17.39
C LEU A 42 -2.27 -2.48 18.15
N PRO A 43 -1.31 -1.69 17.67
CA PRO A 43 -0.88 -0.50 18.43
C PRO A 43 -2.02 0.46 18.74
N THR A 44 -2.87 0.76 17.76
CA THR A 44 -4.04 1.62 17.93
C THR A 44 -5.06 1.01 18.90
N ILE A 45 -5.37 -0.27 18.71
CA ILE A 45 -6.33 -0.99 19.56
C ILE A 45 -5.85 -1.00 21.03
N LYS A 46 -4.58 -1.34 21.26
CA LYS A 46 -4.00 -1.38 22.60
C LYS A 46 -4.00 0.00 23.27
N TYR A 47 -3.64 1.04 22.53
CA TYR A 47 -3.69 2.42 23.06
C TYR A 47 -5.10 2.77 23.53
N LEU A 48 -6.11 2.48 22.74
CA LEU A 48 -7.50 2.79 23.08
C LEU A 48 -7.97 1.99 24.31
N ILE A 49 -7.62 0.71 24.38
CA ILE A 49 -7.94 -0.13 25.56
C ILE A 49 -7.28 0.45 26.82
N GLU A 50 -6.00 0.76 26.76
CA GLU A 50 -5.21 1.28 27.89
C GLU A 50 -5.71 2.64 28.36
N ASN A 51 -6.32 3.42 27.48
CA ASN A 51 -6.87 4.73 27.80
C ASN A 51 -8.37 4.71 28.11
N GLY A 52 -8.93 3.54 28.36
CA GLY A 52 -10.29 3.38 28.87
C GLY A 52 -11.41 3.61 27.86
N ALA A 53 -11.14 3.47 26.57
CA ALA A 53 -12.17 3.57 25.53
C ALA A 53 -13.00 2.29 25.44
N LYS A 54 -14.22 2.41 24.92
CA LYS A 54 -15.02 1.28 24.44
C LYS A 54 -14.70 1.13 22.96
N VAL A 55 -13.99 0.08 22.57
CA VAL A 55 -13.39 -0.07 21.24
C VAL A 55 -14.29 -0.89 20.33
N ILE A 56 -14.78 -0.27 19.27
CA ILE A 56 -15.63 -0.92 18.27
C ILE A 56 -14.83 -0.99 16.96
N LEU A 57 -14.53 -2.20 16.50
CA LEU A 57 -13.73 -2.41 15.30
C LEU A 57 -14.63 -2.75 14.12
N CYS A 58 -14.31 -2.23 12.95
CA CYS A 58 -14.98 -2.59 11.71
C CYS A 58 -13.97 -2.75 10.57
N SER A 59 -14.29 -3.62 9.63
CA SER A 59 -13.50 -3.88 8.43
C SER A 59 -14.37 -4.57 7.38
N HIS A 60 -13.87 -4.55 6.14
CA HIS A 60 -14.36 -5.43 5.10
C HIS A 60 -13.52 -6.71 5.03
N MET A 61 -14.06 -7.72 4.35
CA MET A 61 -13.38 -8.97 4.00
C MET A 61 -13.85 -9.39 2.61
N GLY A 62 -12.93 -9.43 1.65
CA GLY A 62 -13.25 -9.85 0.29
C GLY A 62 -14.31 -8.98 -0.40
N LYS A 63 -15.07 -9.60 -1.29
CA LYS A 63 -16.09 -8.92 -2.11
C LYS A 63 -17.43 -9.66 -2.05
N PRO A 64 -18.18 -9.59 -0.95
CA PRO A 64 -19.48 -10.25 -0.82
C PRO A 64 -20.59 -9.60 -1.63
N LYS A 65 -20.37 -8.39 -2.17
CA LYS A 65 -21.30 -7.67 -3.06
C LYS A 65 -22.66 -7.36 -2.44
N GLY A 66 -22.65 -6.99 -1.18
CA GLY A 66 -23.87 -6.59 -0.47
C GLY A 66 -24.73 -7.73 0.04
N GLU A 67 -24.16 -8.93 0.13
CA GLU A 67 -24.84 -10.12 0.65
C GLU A 67 -24.04 -10.79 1.76
N PRO A 68 -24.69 -11.24 2.86
CA PRO A 68 -24.01 -12.03 3.87
C PRO A 68 -23.47 -13.34 3.29
N LYS A 69 -22.19 -13.63 3.54
CA LYS A 69 -21.51 -14.86 3.11
C LYS A 69 -20.61 -15.37 4.23
N LYS A 70 -20.88 -16.57 4.72
CA LYS A 70 -20.13 -17.16 5.84
C LYS A 70 -18.64 -17.25 5.55
N GLU A 71 -18.26 -17.57 4.32
CA GLU A 71 -16.87 -17.66 3.89
C GLU A 71 -16.13 -16.31 3.93
N LEU A 72 -16.86 -15.20 4.02
CA LEU A 72 -16.29 -13.84 4.12
C LEU A 72 -16.64 -13.18 5.46
N SER A 73 -17.02 -13.97 6.48
CA SER A 73 -17.22 -13.45 7.82
C SER A 73 -15.92 -13.09 8.51
N LEU A 74 -15.96 -12.09 9.36
CA LEU A 74 -14.82 -11.67 10.20
C LEU A 74 -14.68 -12.51 11.49
N ALA A 75 -15.48 -13.56 11.68
CA ALA A 75 -15.38 -14.40 12.86
C ALA A 75 -13.95 -14.94 13.14
N PRO A 76 -13.20 -15.41 12.14
CA PRO A 76 -11.82 -15.85 12.37
C PRO A 76 -10.90 -14.72 12.86
N VAL A 77 -11.14 -13.48 12.43
CA VAL A 77 -10.37 -12.32 12.86
C VAL A 77 -10.65 -12.01 14.33
N ALA A 78 -11.91 -12.08 14.77
CA ALA A 78 -12.27 -11.88 16.18
C ALA A 78 -11.52 -12.85 17.09
N LYS A 79 -11.48 -14.13 16.70
CA LYS A 79 -10.74 -15.16 17.43
C LYS A 79 -9.25 -14.86 17.51
N LYS A 80 -8.63 -14.47 16.39
CA LYS A 80 -7.20 -14.13 16.34
C LYS A 80 -6.89 -12.89 17.18
N LEU A 81 -7.73 -11.87 17.13
CA LEU A 81 -7.58 -10.67 17.94
C LEU A 81 -7.65 -11.01 19.44
N SER A 82 -8.58 -11.88 19.85
CA SER A 82 -8.69 -12.31 21.24
C SER A 82 -7.38 -12.97 21.72
N GLU A 83 -6.80 -13.84 20.90
CA GLU A 83 -5.52 -14.48 21.20
C GLU A 83 -4.39 -13.45 21.36
N LYS A 84 -4.29 -12.50 20.41
CA LYS A 84 -3.21 -11.50 20.40
C LYS A 84 -3.34 -10.44 21.48
N LEU A 85 -4.56 -10.09 21.86
CA LEU A 85 -4.82 -9.09 22.90
C LEU A 85 -4.82 -9.71 24.30
N GLY A 86 -4.93 -11.04 24.41
CA GLY A 86 -5.04 -11.71 25.70
C GLY A 86 -6.32 -11.37 26.46
N LYS A 87 -7.38 -10.99 25.73
CA LYS A 87 -8.71 -10.68 26.30
C LYS A 87 -9.78 -11.02 25.26
N ASP A 88 -11.01 -11.23 25.71
CA ASP A 88 -12.11 -11.53 24.81
C ASP A 88 -12.44 -10.31 23.91
N VAL A 89 -12.48 -10.58 22.61
CA VAL A 89 -13.06 -9.69 21.60
C VAL A 89 -14.45 -10.24 21.30
N ILE A 90 -15.47 -9.46 21.57
CA ILE A 90 -16.86 -9.84 21.33
C ILE A 90 -17.12 -9.68 19.82
N PHE A 91 -17.40 -10.78 19.15
CA PHE A 91 -17.80 -10.74 17.74
C PHE A 91 -19.30 -10.49 17.65
N ALA A 92 -19.69 -9.32 17.13
CA ALA A 92 -21.09 -8.96 16.94
C ALA A 92 -21.60 -9.51 15.59
N ALA A 93 -21.82 -10.83 15.51
CA ALA A 93 -22.33 -11.47 14.32
C ALA A 93 -23.71 -10.90 13.97
N ASP A 94 -23.79 -10.24 12.81
CA ASP A 94 -25.01 -9.57 12.39
C ASP A 94 -24.99 -9.39 10.85
N ASP A 95 -25.93 -10.01 10.16
CA ASP A 95 -26.02 -9.94 8.71
C ASP A 95 -26.28 -8.51 8.21
N ASN A 96 -26.85 -7.65 9.06
CA ASN A 96 -27.08 -6.24 8.76
C ASN A 96 -25.94 -5.33 9.20
N VAL A 97 -24.88 -5.89 9.76
CA VAL A 97 -23.70 -5.17 10.30
C VAL A 97 -24.07 -4.31 11.52
N VAL A 98 -25.00 -3.38 11.36
CA VAL A 98 -25.56 -2.54 12.43
C VAL A 98 -27.02 -2.94 12.67
N GLY A 99 -27.21 -4.19 13.03
CA GLY A 99 -28.52 -4.72 13.41
C GLY A 99 -28.67 -4.82 14.92
N GLU A 100 -29.64 -5.58 15.37
CA GLU A 100 -29.94 -5.74 16.79
C GLU A 100 -28.79 -6.34 17.59
N ASN A 101 -28.12 -7.34 17.04
CA ASN A 101 -26.99 -7.98 17.71
C ASN A 101 -25.83 -7.01 17.92
N ALA A 102 -25.50 -6.23 16.90
CA ALA A 102 -24.44 -5.23 16.98
C ALA A 102 -24.78 -4.13 18.00
N LYS A 103 -25.99 -3.61 17.94
CA LYS A 103 -26.46 -2.57 18.88
C LYS A 103 -26.43 -3.06 20.32
N LYS A 104 -26.85 -4.29 20.57
CA LYS A 104 -26.82 -4.91 21.89
C LYS A 104 -25.39 -5.08 22.39
N ALA A 105 -24.50 -5.63 21.56
CA ALA A 105 -23.10 -5.83 21.92
C ALA A 105 -22.43 -4.50 22.32
N VAL A 106 -22.69 -3.44 21.57
CA VAL A 106 -22.13 -2.11 21.85
C VAL A 106 -22.74 -1.51 23.11
N ALA A 107 -24.05 -1.65 23.31
CA ALA A 107 -24.74 -1.11 24.52
C ALA A 107 -24.23 -1.77 25.83
N GLU A 108 -23.78 -2.99 25.77
CA GLU A 108 -23.29 -3.75 26.93
C GLU A 108 -21.79 -3.55 27.22
N MET A 109 -21.08 -2.75 26.41
CA MET A 109 -19.64 -2.54 26.60
C MET A 109 -19.31 -1.76 27.86
N ASN A 110 -18.23 -2.18 28.50
CA ASN A 110 -17.54 -1.44 29.56
C ASN A 110 -16.26 -0.82 29.02
N ASP A 111 -15.69 0.13 29.75
CA ASP A 111 -14.42 0.74 29.37
C ASP A 111 -13.33 -0.32 29.21
N GLY A 112 -12.60 -0.28 28.09
CA GLY A 112 -11.58 -1.26 27.76
C GLY A 112 -12.08 -2.50 27.01
N ASP A 113 -13.39 -2.67 26.85
CA ASP A 113 -13.93 -3.78 26.05
C ASP A 113 -13.72 -3.54 24.57
N VAL A 114 -13.69 -4.65 23.81
CA VAL A 114 -13.51 -4.64 22.35
C VAL A 114 -14.64 -5.45 21.70
N VAL A 115 -15.31 -4.82 20.74
CA VAL A 115 -16.33 -5.46 19.89
C VAL A 115 -15.85 -5.37 18.45
N LEU A 116 -15.96 -6.46 17.70
CA LEU A 116 -15.74 -6.48 16.25
C LEU A 116 -17.09 -6.66 15.54
N LEU A 117 -17.42 -5.71 14.65
CA LEU A 117 -18.61 -5.81 13.79
C LEU A 117 -18.37 -6.83 12.68
N GLU A 118 -19.45 -7.31 12.08
CA GLU A 118 -19.40 -8.18 10.90
C GLU A 118 -18.96 -7.38 9.66
N ASN A 119 -18.53 -8.09 8.61
CA ASN A 119 -18.03 -7.55 7.35
C ASN A 119 -18.91 -6.41 6.83
N THR A 120 -18.35 -5.19 6.77
CA THR A 120 -19.10 -4.00 6.34
C THR A 120 -19.68 -4.12 4.94
N ARG A 121 -19.04 -4.92 4.07
CA ARG A 121 -19.50 -5.15 2.69
C ARG A 121 -20.64 -6.15 2.56
N TYR A 122 -21.14 -6.69 3.68
CA TYR A 122 -22.45 -7.37 3.66
C TYR A 122 -23.55 -6.38 3.31
N ARG A 123 -23.29 -5.09 3.51
CA ARG A 123 -24.21 -4.02 3.10
C ARG A 123 -23.76 -3.44 1.77
N ILE A 124 -24.67 -3.42 0.80
CA ILE A 124 -24.38 -2.84 -0.52
C ILE A 124 -24.10 -1.33 -0.44
N GLU A 125 -24.63 -0.66 0.57
CA GLU A 125 -24.46 0.76 0.80
C GLU A 125 -23.00 1.13 1.13
N GLU A 126 -22.23 0.20 1.68
CA GLU A 126 -20.85 0.48 2.12
C GLU A 126 -19.99 1.05 0.99
N THR A 127 -19.86 0.32 -0.12
CA THR A 127 -19.00 0.75 -1.23
C THR A 127 -19.60 1.87 -2.05
N LYS A 128 -20.90 2.10 -1.94
CA LYS A 128 -21.62 3.20 -2.60
C LYS A 128 -21.66 4.47 -1.76
N ASN A 129 -21.12 4.41 -0.54
CA ASN A 129 -21.07 5.54 0.39
C ASN A 129 -22.47 6.16 0.64
N VAL A 130 -23.47 5.29 0.88
CA VAL A 130 -24.87 5.73 1.08
C VAL A 130 -25.04 6.25 2.50
N ASP A 131 -25.60 7.45 2.65
CA ASP A 131 -25.72 8.15 3.93
C ASP A 131 -26.44 7.36 5.02
N THR A 132 -27.46 6.57 4.68
CA THR A 132 -28.22 5.78 5.67
C THR A 132 -27.32 4.80 6.44
N PHE A 133 -26.44 4.08 5.76
CA PHE A 133 -25.52 3.15 6.42
C PHE A 133 -24.42 3.89 7.18
N SER A 134 -23.93 5.00 6.65
CA SER A 134 -22.95 5.85 7.35
C SER A 134 -23.52 6.35 8.67
N GLU A 135 -24.78 6.77 8.69
CA GLU A 135 -25.47 7.22 9.90
C GLU A 135 -25.68 6.07 10.90
N GLU A 136 -26.02 4.87 10.42
CA GLU A 136 -26.12 3.69 11.27
C GLU A 136 -24.80 3.37 11.94
N LEU A 137 -23.68 3.36 11.22
CA LEU A 137 -22.36 3.16 11.80
C LEU A 137 -22.02 4.23 12.84
N ALA A 138 -22.27 5.49 12.51
CA ALA A 138 -22.01 6.61 13.41
C ALA A 138 -22.83 6.53 14.69
N SER A 139 -24.03 5.97 14.65
CA SER A 139 -24.91 5.82 15.81
C SER A 139 -24.31 4.95 16.92
N LEU A 140 -23.35 4.08 16.56
CA LEU A 140 -22.68 3.20 17.51
C LEU A 140 -21.57 3.90 18.31
N ALA A 141 -21.15 5.08 17.92
CA ALA A 141 -19.91 5.67 18.44
C ALA A 141 -20.01 7.16 18.76
N ASP A 142 -19.06 7.63 19.55
CA ASP A 142 -18.86 9.04 19.87
C ASP A 142 -17.69 9.62 19.06
N VAL A 143 -16.74 8.77 18.65
CA VAL A 143 -15.51 9.13 17.96
C VAL A 143 -15.26 8.14 16.83
N PHE A 144 -14.81 8.63 15.70
CA PHE A 144 -14.34 7.80 14.59
C PHE A 144 -12.81 7.85 14.47
N VAL A 145 -12.20 6.68 14.28
CA VAL A 145 -10.76 6.53 14.03
C VAL A 145 -10.57 5.77 12.71
N ASN A 146 -9.83 6.34 11.78
CA ASN A 146 -9.41 5.63 10.57
C ASN A 146 -7.99 5.09 10.77
N ASP A 147 -7.85 3.78 10.68
CA ASP A 147 -6.56 3.09 10.79
C ASP A 147 -6.33 2.11 9.63
N ALA A 148 -7.00 2.34 8.51
CA ALA A 148 -6.94 1.51 7.32
C ALA A 148 -6.46 2.32 6.11
N PHE A 149 -5.15 2.32 5.88
CA PHE A 149 -4.57 3.06 4.75
C PHE A 149 -4.90 2.42 3.40
N GLY A 150 -5.00 1.09 3.34
CA GLY A 150 -5.27 0.36 2.10
C GLY A 150 -6.59 0.72 1.42
N THR A 151 -7.55 1.29 2.15
CA THR A 151 -8.85 1.74 1.62
C THR A 151 -9.00 3.25 1.60
N ALA A 152 -7.98 3.99 2.00
CA ALA A 152 -8.05 5.46 2.13
C ALA A 152 -8.25 6.20 0.81
N HIS A 153 -7.94 5.56 -0.32
CA HIS A 153 -8.14 6.11 -1.65
C HIS A 153 -9.58 5.99 -2.15
N ARG A 154 -10.46 5.33 -1.40
CA ARG A 154 -11.87 5.13 -1.74
C ARG A 154 -12.77 5.82 -0.72
N ALA A 155 -13.90 6.33 -1.19
CA ALA A 155 -14.91 6.93 -0.31
C ALA A 155 -16.02 5.90 -0.06
N HIS A 156 -15.96 5.23 1.10
CA HIS A 156 -16.95 4.27 1.57
C HIS A 156 -17.64 4.77 2.84
N CYS A 157 -18.71 4.12 3.28
CA CYS A 157 -19.40 4.53 4.51
C CYS A 157 -18.49 4.46 5.72
N SER A 158 -17.71 3.38 5.86
CA SER A 158 -16.89 3.13 7.05
C SER A 158 -15.61 3.94 7.14
N ASN A 159 -15.26 4.76 6.13
CA ASN A 159 -14.07 5.61 6.18
C ASN A 159 -14.34 7.08 5.87
N VAL A 160 -15.29 7.40 5.02
CA VAL A 160 -15.61 8.78 4.63
C VAL A 160 -17.02 9.17 5.07
N GLY A 161 -18.04 8.40 4.69
CA GLY A 161 -19.43 8.75 4.97
C GLY A 161 -19.71 8.96 6.45
N ILE A 162 -19.13 8.13 7.31
CA ILE A 162 -19.28 8.20 8.76
C ILE A 162 -18.87 9.56 9.34
N THR A 163 -17.90 10.22 8.72
CA THR A 163 -17.39 11.52 9.20
C THR A 163 -18.41 12.65 9.07
N LYS A 164 -19.45 12.47 8.30
CA LYS A 164 -20.56 13.44 8.22
C LYS A 164 -21.39 13.47 9.49
N TYR A 165 -21.37 12.40 10.26
CA TYR A 165 -22.25 12.19 11.41
C TYR A 165 -21.50 12.15 12.75
N LEU A 166 -20.17 12.27 12.73
CA LEU A 166 -19.32 12.33 13.92
C LEU A 166 -18.35 13.50 13.79
N ASP A 167 -18.40 14.43 14.74
CA ASP A 167 -17.55 15.64 14.71
C ASP A 167 -16.08 15.33 14.93
N THR A 168 -15.78 14.28 15.69
CA THR A 168 -14.42 13.85 15.99
C THR A 168 -14.07 12.66 15.11
N ALA A 169 -13.17 12.89 14.15
CA ALA A 169 -12.65 11.90 13.22
C ALA A 169 -11.14 12.06 13.14
N VAL A 170 -10.39 11.09 13.61
CA VAL A 170 -8.92 11.17 13.71
C VAL A 170 -8.27 9.92 13.13
N CYS A 171 -6.95 9.93 12.94
CA CYS A 171 -6.22 8.76 12.49
C CYS A 171 -5.67 7.94 13.67
N GLY A 172 -5.55 6.63 13.44
CA GLY A 172 -4.78 5.75 14.30
C GLY A 172 -3.29 5.81 13.96
N TYR A 173 -2.49 5.03 14.68
CA TYR A 173 -1.03 5.01 14.49
C TYR A 173 -0.59 4.54 13.11
N LEU A 174 -1.31 3.59 12.49
CA LEU A 174 -0.96 3.08 11.17
C LEU A 174 -1.07 4.20 10.12
N ILE A 175 -2.19 4.91 10.10
CA ILE A 175 -2.38 6.02 9.14
C ILE A 175 -1.43 7.18 9.46
N GLU A 176 -1.21 7.50 10.74
CA GLU A 176 -0.27 8.54 11.14
C GLU A 176 1.14 8.28 10.57
N LYS A 177 1.59 7.05 10.68
CA LYS A 177 2.89 6.61 10.16
C LYS A 177 2.96 6.71 8.63
N GLU A 178 1.89 6.30 7.93
CA GLU A 178 1.81 6.42 6.48
C GLU A 178 1.87 7.90 6.02
N ILE A 179 1.13 8.76 6.69
CA ILE A 179 1.14 10.21 6.41
C ILE A 179 2.54 10.79 6.65
N GLU A 180 3.18 10.41 7.74
CA GLU A 180 4.52 10.89 8.08
C GLU A 180 5.54 10.49 7.01
N PHE A 181 5.64 9.21 6.69
CA PHE A 181 6.66 8.73 5.76
C PHE A 181 6.37 9.09 4.31
N LEU A 182 5.19 8.75 3.79
CA LEU A 182 4.84 9.04 2.40
C LEU A 182 4.64 10.55 2.18
N GLY A 183 4.01 11.23 3.14
CA GLY A 183 3.78 12.67 3.05
C GLY A 183 5.08 13.45 2.97
N ASN A 184 6.03 13.15 3.83
CA ASN A 184 7.33 13.82 3.82
C ASN A 184 8.14 13.49 2.57
N ALA A 185 8.12 12.23 2.13
CA ALA A 185 8.84 11.80 0.94
C ALA A 185 8.36 12.49 -0.34
N VAL A 186 7.06 12.77 -0.45
CA VAL A 186 6.47 13.39 -1.64
C VAL A 186 6.48 14.91 -1.55
N ASN A 187 6.15 15.48 -0.39
CA ASN A 187 5.93 16.92 -0.26
C ASN A 187 7.16 17.69 0.22
N ASN A 188 8.02 17.08 1.05
CA ASN A 188 9.19 17.75 1.62
C ASN A 188 10.31 16.75 1.94
N PRO A 189 10.85 16.04 0.92
CA PRO A 189 11.87 15.04 1.16
C PRO A 189 13.20 15.65 1.60
N VAL A 190 13.92 14.92 2.45
CA VAL A 190 15.34 15.22 2.69
C VAL A 190 16.12 14.77 1.45
N ARG A 191 16.86 15.70 0.86
CA ARG A 191 17.57 15.45 -0.40
C ARG A 191 19.00 15.00 -0.19
N PRO A 192 19.58 14.19 -1.10
CA PRO A 192 19.01 13.76 -2.38
C PRO A 192 17.86 12.76 -2.20
N CYS A 193 16.81 12.95 -3.00
CA CYS A 193 15.64 12.09 -3.03
C CYS A 193 15.62 11.27 -4.32
N VAL A 194 15.53 9.96 -4.19
CA VAL A 194 15.50 9.02 -5.30
C VAL A 194 14.18 8.25 -5.29
N ALA A 195 13.52 8.19 -6.42
CA ALA A 195 12.38 7.31 -6.63
C ALA A 195 12.79 6.16 -7.55
N ILE A 196 12.35 4.95 -7.21
CA ILE A 196 12.58 3.74 -8.00
C ILE A 196 11.21 3.19 -8.38
N LEU A 197 10.93 3.15 -9.67
CA LEU A 197 9.68 2.64 -10.21
C LEU A 197 9.94 1.44 -11.10
N GLY A 198 9.17 0.39 -10.90
CA GLY A 198 9.20 -0.81 -11.71
C GLY A 198 7.79 -1.33 -11.96
N GLY A 199 7.71 -2.55 -12.44
CA GLY A 199 6.45 -3.18 -12.81
C GLY A 199 6.33 -3.39 -14.31
N SER A 200 5.21 -3.99 -14.74
CA SER A 200 5.07 -4.47 -16.12
C SER A 200 4.66 -3.38 -17.12
N LYS A 201 3.95 -2.33 -16.66
CA LYS A 201 3.31 -1.38 -17.58
C LYS A 201 3.53 0.08 -17.19
N VAL A 202 4.01 0.88 -18.14
CA VAL A 202 4.12 2.33 -17.96
C VAL A 202 2.75 2.99 -17.80
N SER A 203 1.70 2.45 -18.44
CA SER A 203 0.33 2.98 -18.35
C SER A 203 -0.22 3.02 -16.93
N SER A 204 0.19 2.06 -16.08
CA SER A 204 -0.23 2.03 -14.67
C SER A 204 0.52 3.04 -13.79
N LYS A 205 1.60 3.64 -14.28
CA LYS A 205 2.49 4.53 -13.53
C LYS A 205 2.58 5.95 -14.11
N ILE A 206 1.76 6.27 -15.11
CA ILE A 206 1.81 7.58 -15.82
C ILE A 206 1.77 8.76 -14.85
N SER A 207 0.74 8.81 -14.01
CA SER A 207 0.56 9.92 -13.08
C SER A 207 1.63 9.94 -11.98
N VAL A 208 2.12 8.77 -11.59
CA VAL A 208 3.21 8.65 -10.61
C VAL A 208 4.50 9.24 -11.18
N ILE A 209 4.88 8.86 -12.39
CA ILE A 209 6.09 9.36 -13.05
C ILE A 209 6.01 10.88 -13.19
N ASN A 210 4.90 11.39 -13.70
CA ASN A 210 4.70 12.81 -13.91
C ASN A 210 4.80 13.61 -12.61
N ASN A 211 4.18 13.13 -11.54
CA ASN A 211 4.23 13.81 -10.24
C ASN A 211 5.62 13.74 -9.61
N LEU A 212 6.27 12.58 -9.65
CA LEU A 212 7.58 12.39 -9.02
C LEU A 212 8.69 13.19 -9.72
N LEU A 213 8.58 13.43 -11.02
CA LEU A 213 9.54 14.28 -11.74
C LEU A 213 9.57 15.71 -11.20
N ASP A 214 8.50 16.17 -10.56
CA ASP A 214 8.47 17.46 -9.89
C ASP A 214 9.04 17.43 -8.47
N LYS A 215 9.34 16.25 -7.93
CA LYS A 215 9.64 16.06 -6.50
C LYS A 215 11.03 15.50 -6.21
N VAL A 216 11.57 14.68 -7.11
CA VAL A 216 12.80 13.91 -6.85
C VAL A 216 14.00 14.47 -7.58
N ASP A 217 15.20 14.07 -7.13
CA ASP A 217 16.47 14.42 -7.77
C ASP A 217 16.86 13.37 -8.82
N THR A 218 16.50 12.11 -8.58
CA THR A 218 16.76 10.98 -9.48
C THR A 218 15.52 10.09 -9.56
N LEU A 219 15.16 9.67 -10.76
CA LEU A 219 14.12 8.70 -11.01
C LEU A 219 14.71 7.50 -11.73
N ILE A 220 14.59 6.32 -11.12
CA ILE A 220 15.09 5.05 -11.63
C ILE A 220 13.92 4.23 -12.17
N ILE A 221 14.01 3.78 -13.40
CA ILE A 221 12.99 2.96 -14.07
C ILE A 221 13.52 1.54 -14.27
N GLY A 222 12.70 0.55 -13.91
CA GLY A 222 13.00 -0.86 -14.10
C GLY A 222 11.76 -1.66 -14.47
N GLY A 223 11.89 -2.98 -14.53
CA GLY A 223 10.78 -3.86 -14.89
C GLY A 223 10.35 -3.75 -16.34
N GLY A 224 9.21 -4.34 -16.66
CA GLY A 224 8.68 -4.37 -18.03
C GLY A 224 8.39 -2.98 -18.61
N MET A 225 8.06 -2.01 -17.77
CA MET A 225 7.82 -0.64 -18.22
C MET A 225 9.05 0.02 -18.84
N ALA A 226 10.25 -0.44 -18.49
CA ALA A 226 11.49 0.11 -19.03
C ALA A 226 11.63 -0.09 -20.54
N TYR A 227 11.05 -1.15 -21.10
CA TYR A 227 11.15 -1.44 -22.54
C TYR A 227 10.41 -0.42 -23.39
N THR A 228 9.35 0.15 -22.89
CA THR A 228 8.66 1.27 -23.56
C THR A 228 9.58 2.49 -23.64
N PHE A 229 10.32 2.80 -22.58
CA PHE A 229 11.33 3.88 -22.61
C PHE A 229 12.46 3.57 -23.59
N MET A 230 12.97 2.33 -23.59
CA MET A 230 14.02 1.92 -24.52
C MET A 230 13.57 2.04 -25.99
N LYS A 231 12.37 1.56 -26.28
CA LYS A 231 11.80 1.67 -27.64
C LYS A 231 11.63 3.13 -28.07
N ALA A 232 11.18 3.98 -27.15
CA ALA A 232 11.06 5.42 -27.39
C ALA A 232 12.41 6.07 -27.73
N MET A 233 13.51 5.51 -27.26
CA MET A 233 14.87 5.95 -27.58
C MET A 233 15.41 5.38 -28.90
N GLY A 234 14.64 4.53 -29.59
CA GLY A 234 15.03 3.90 -30.82
C GLY A 234 15.61 2.50 -30.69
N ASP A 235 15.62 1.91 -29.51
CA ASP A 235 16.16 0.58 -29.27
C ASP A 235 15.18 -0.51 -29.73
N GLU A 236 15.70 -1.62 -30.23
CA GLU A 236 14.91 -2.84 -30.42
C GLU A 236 14.73 -3.55 -29.10
N VAL A 237 13.51 -4.05 -28.82
CA VAL A 237 13.17 -4.71 -27.55
C VAL A 237 12.68 -6.16 -27.73
N GLY A 238 12.73 -6.71 -28.95
CA GLY A 238 12.34 -8.08 -29.23
C GLY A 238 10.90 -8.38 -28.83
N LYS A 239 10.71 -9.50 -28.13
CA LYS A 239 9.39 -9.89 -27.58
C LYS A 239 9.07 -9.30 -26.21
N SER A 240 9.89 -8.38 -25.72
CA SER A 240 9.67 -7.76 -24.39
C SER A 240 8.33 -7.06 -24.33
N LEU A 241 7.80 -6.91 -23.11
CA LEU A 241 6.60 -6.13 -22.87
C LEU A 241 6.76 -4.73 -23.48
N LEU A 242 5.79 -4.30 -24.27
CA LEU A 242 5.84 -3.01 -24.93
C LEU A 242 4.43 -2.41 -25.00
N GLU A 243 4.33 -1.18 -24.58
CA GLU A 243 3.12 -0.38 -24.73
C GLU A 243 3.34 0.69 -25.81
N ALA A 244 3.13 0.31 -27.06
CA ALA A 244 3.40 1.16 -28.23
C ALA A 244 2.62 2.50 -28.19
N ASP A 245 1.44 2.52 -27.60
CA ASP A 245 0.62 3.71 -27.46
C ASP A 245 1.22 4.76 -26.49
N TYR A 246 2.23 4.38 -25.71
CA TYR A 246 2.86 5.24 -24.71
C TYR A 246 4.28 5.67 -25.07
N LEU A 247 4.72 5.44 -26.29
CA LEU A 247 6.06 5.86 -26.75
C LEU A 247 6.24 7.38 -26.69
N ASP A 248 5.23 8.13 -27.14
CA ASP A 248 5.29 9.60 -27.11
C ASP A 248 5.28 10.09 -25.65
N TYR A 249 4.51 9.47 -24.79
CA TYR A 249 4.51 9.76 -23.36
C TYR A 249 5.89 9.52 -22.74
N ALA A 250 6.53 8.40 -23.06
CA ALA A 250 7.87 8.10 -22.55
C ALA A 250 8.89 9.18 -22.98
N LYS A 251 8.81 9.64 -24.23
CA LYS A 251 9.64 10.74 -24.74
C LYS A 251 9.38 12.03 -23.97
N GLU A 252 8.12 12.39 -23.74
CA GLU A 252 7.73 13.56 -22.96
C GLU A 252 8.31 13.52 -21.55
N MET A 253 8.25 12.36 -20.89
CA MET A 253 8.77 12.21 -19.52
C MET A 253 10.29 12.33 -19.48
N MET A 254 11.00 11.80 -20.48
CA MET A 254 12.45 11.98 -20.59
C MET A 254 12.83 13.44 -20.80
N GLU A 255 12.09 14.16 -21.63
CA GLU A 255 12.28 15.60 -21.84
C GLU A 255 11.94 16.41 -20.58
N LYS A 256 10.85 16.08 -19.90
CA LYS A 256 10.46 16.72 -18.65
C LYS A 256 11.55 16.54 -17.58
N ALA A 257 12.08 15.33 -17.44
CA ALA A 257 13.16 15.05 -16.51
C ALA A 257 14.37 15.94 -16.79
N LYS A 258 14.76 16.03 -18.04
CA LYS A 258 15.88 16.90 -18.47
C LYS A 258 15.62 18.37 -18.18
N ALA A 259 14.43 18.86 -18.49
CA ALA A 259 14.04 20.26 -18.22
C ALA A 259 14.00 20.57 -16.72
N LYS A 260 13.64 19.62 -15.87
CA LYS A 260 13.58 19.76 -14.42
C LYS A 260 14.92 19.50 -13.73
N GLY A 261 15.96 19.08 -14.46
CA GLY A 261 17.23 18.70 -13.89
C GLY A 261 17.19 17.39 -13.10
N VAL A 262 16.19 16.54 -13.36
CA VAL A 262 16.06 15.22 -12.73
C VAL A 262 16.84 14.21 -13.54
N LYS A 263 17.66 13.41 -12.85
CA LYS A 263 18.40 12.33 -13.47
C LYS A 263 17.47 11.12 -13.66
N LEU A 264 17.08 10.86 -14.90
CA LEU A 264 16.24 9.72 -15.26
C LEU A 264 17.14 8.57 -15.71
N LEU A 265 17.12 7.46 -14.99
CA LEU A 265 17.93 6.27 -15.29
C LEU A 265 17.05 5.16 -15.83
N ILE A 266 17.44 4.59 -16.96
CA ILE A 266 16.85 3.39 -17.54
C ILE A 266 17.94 2.31 -17.66
N PRO A 267 17.56 1.03 -17.80
CA PRO A 267 18.56 -0.05 -17.88
C PRO A 267 19.53 0.14 -19.04
N VAL A 268 20.82 -0.12 -18.77
CA VAL A 268 21.89 -0.10 -19.79
C VAL A 268 22.20 -1.50 -20.31
N ASP A 269 21.72 -2.53 -19.64
CA ASP A 269 21.78 -3.93 -20.05
C ASP A 269 20.57 -4.68 -19.52
N THR A 270 20.28 -5.84 -20.10
CA THR A 270 19.08 -6.60 -19.81
C THR A 270 19.39 -8.09 -19.83
N VAL A 271 18.86 -8.82 -18.87
CA VAL A 271 18.84 -10.29 -18.90
C VAL A 271 17.67 -10.71 -19.77
N VAL A 272 17.96 -11.39 -20.87
CA VAL A 272 16.95 -11.80 -21.87
C VAL A 272 16.85 -13.32 -21.95
N ALA A 273 15.66 -13.81 -22.28
CA ALA A 273 15.38 -15.22 -22.47
C ALA A 273 14.44 -15.41 -23.67
N GLN A 274 14.43 -16.63 -24.24
CA GLN A 274 13.52 -16.96 -25.33
C GLN A 274 12.14 -17.42 -24.87
N GLU A 275 12.03 -17.81 -23.59
CA GLU A 275 10.80 -18.28 -22.97
C GLU A 275 10.56 -17.62 -21.62
N PHE A 276 9.32 -17.43 -21.26
CA PHE A 276 8.93 -16.94 -19.94
C PHE A 276 8.90 -18.12 -18.95
N SER A 277 10.10 -18.54 -18.49
CA SER A 277 10.28 -19.67 -17.59
C SER A 277 11.57 -19.49 -16.78
N ASN A 278 11.52 -19.91 -15.51
CA ASN A 278 12.69 -19.85 -14.63
C ASN A 278 13.89 -20.61 -15.17
N ASP A 279 13.66 -21.71 -15.90
CA ASP A 279 14.70 -22.57 -16.45
C ASP A 279 15.08 -22.20 -17.88
N ALA A 280 14.53 -21.13 -18.45
CA ALA A 280 14.81 -20.70 -19.81
C ALA A 280 16.30 -20.38 -20.00
N PHE A 281 16.81 -20.72 -21.16
CA PHE A 281 18.15 -20.27 -21.56
C PHE A 281 18.14 -18.73 -21.59
N HIS A 282 19.10 -18.13 -20.93
CA HIS A 282 19.17 -16.68 -20.79
C HIS A 282 20.59 -16.17 -20.98
N LYS A 283 20.70 -14.91 -21.32
CA LYS A 283 21.97 -14.18 -21.46
C LYS A 283 21.74 -12.72 -21.13
N THR A 284 22.82 -11.99 -20.92
CA THR A 284 22.76 -10.53 -20.72
C THR A 284 23.17 -9.85 -22.01
N VAL A 285 22.41 -8.84 -22.44
CA VAL A 285 22.70 -8.02 -23.61
C VAL A 285 22.73 -6.55 -23.26
N GLU A 286 23.55 -5.78 -23.98
CA GLU A 286 23.55 -4.33 -23.85
C GLU A 286 22.24 -3.74 -24.38
N ARG A 287 21.94 -2.52 -24.00
CA ARG A 287 20.79 -1.79 -24.52
C ARG A 287 20.85 -1.71 -26.06
N GLY A 288 19.72 -1.98 -26.69
CA GLY A 288 19.66 -2.08 -28.17
C GLY A 288 20.05 -3.44 -28.73
N GLY A 289 20.51 -4.35 -27.88
CA GLY A 289 20.96 -5.69 -28.29
C GLY A 289 19.94 -6.81 -28.11
N ILE A 290 18.68 -6.50 -27.82
CA ILE A 290 17.63 -7.52 -27.65
C ILE A 290 17.20 -8.02 -29.05
N GLU A 291 17.48 -9.29 -29.34
CA GLU A 291 17.11 -9.91 -30.59
C GLU A 291 15.60 -10.19 -30.69
N ALA A 292 15.07 -10.32 -31.89
CA ALA A 292 13.64 -10.44 -32.17
C ALA A 292 12.93 -11.57 -31.40
N ASP A 293 13.61 -12.71 -31.21
CA ASP A 293 13.05 -13.89 -30.53
C ASP A 293 13.25 -13.91 -29.02
N TRP A 294 13.81 -12.84 -28.45
CA TRP A 294 14.15 -12.74 -27.04
C TRP A 294 13.31 -11.70 -26.35
N GLU A 295 13.06 -11.92 -25.05
CA GLU A 295 12.38 -10.95 -24.19
C GLU A 295 13.21 -10.64 -22.94
N GLY A 296 13.14 -9.39 -22.49
CA GLY A 296 13.78 -8.98 -21.24
C GLY A 296 12.99 -9.46 -20.04
N LEU A 297 13.70 -10.01 -19.05
CA LEU A 297 13.08 -10.53 -17.81
C LEU A 297 13.71 -9.96 -16.54
N ASP A 298 14.87 -9.31 -16.64
CA ASP A 298 15.51 -8.63 -15.51
C ASP A 298 16.50 -7.58 -16.02
N ILE A 299 16.92 -6.69 -15.13
CA ILE A 299 18.03 -5.78 -15.39
C ILE A 299 19.35 -6.55 -15.29
N GLY A 300 20.35 -6.13 -16.09
CA GLY A 300 21.66 -6.75 -16.09
C GLY A 300 22.58 -6.22 -14.97
N GLU A 301 23.79 -6.79 -14.90
CA GLU A 301 24.76 -6.45 -13.85
C GLU A 301 25.24 -4.98 -13.91
N LYS A 302 25.44 -4.46 -15.12
CA LYS A 302 25.84 -3.05 -15.28
C LYS A 302 24.75 -2.09 -14.83
N THR A 303 23.50 -2.44 -15.08
CA THR A 303 22.36 -1.67 -14.58
C THR A 303 22.27 -1.72 -13.08
N ILE A 304 22.44 -2.91 -12.48
CA ILE A 304 22.48 -3.07 -11.03
C ILE A 304 23.55 -2.16 -10.41
N GLU A 305 24.74 -2.19 -10.96
CA GLU A 305 25.86 -1.35 -10.48
C GLU A 305 25.51 0.14 -10.57
N ALA A 306 24.94 0.58 -11.69
CA ALA A 306 24.53 1.97 -11.87
C ALA A 306 23.42 2.39 -10.90
N TYR A 307 22.43 1.51 -10.66
CA TYR A 307 21.32 1.80 -9.77
C TYR A 307 21.75 1.81 -8.30
N VAL A 308 22.60 0.86 -7.91
CA VAL A 308 23.17 0.84 -6.56
C VAL A 308 24.00 2.11 -6.31
N ASP A 309 24.79 2.52 -7.27
CA ASP A 309 25.55 3.77 -7.19
C ASP A 309 24.63 5.00 -7.08
N ALA A 310 23.53 5.01 -7.79
CA ALA A 310 22.59 6.13 -7.79
C ALA A 310 21.89 6.34 -6.43
N VAL A 311 21.74 5.29 -5.62
CA VAL A 311 21.07 5.38 -4.31
C VAL A 311 22.01 5.51 -3.12
N LYS A 312 23.31 5.28 -3.30
CA LYS A 312 24.27 5.18 -2.19
C LYS A 312 24.34 6.43 -1.30
N ASP A 313 24.19 7.62 -1.86
CA ASP A 313 24.23 8.89 -1.15
C ASP A 313 22.85 9.53 -0.94
N ALA A 314 21.78 8.83 -1.30
CA ALA A 314 20.42 9.31 -1.11
C ALA A 314 20.09 9.48 0.37
N LYS A 315 19.23 10.45 0.68
CA LYS A 315 18.68 10.65 2.03
C LYS A 315 17.21 10.23 2.13
N THR A 316 16.53 10.16 1.00
CA THR A 316 15.17 9.64 0.90
C THR A 316 15.07 8.77 -0.34
N VAL A 317 14.54 7.56 -0.19
CA VAL A 317 14.28 6.65 -1.31
C VAL A 317 12.84 6.13 -1.20
N VAL A 318 12.10 6.26 -2.30
CA VAL A 318 10.78 5.65 -2.45
C VAL A 318 10.85 4.61 -3.54
N TRP A 319 10.48 3.38 -3.24
CA TRP A 319 10.51 2.27 -4.20
C TRP A 319 9.12 1.65 -4.38
N ASN A 320 8.66 1.57 -5.63
CA ASN A 320 7.39 0.95 -6.00
C ASN A 320 7.54 0.18 -7.32
N GLY A 321 7.51 -1.13 -7.25
CA GLY A 321 7.57 -2.04 -8.40
C GLY A 321 8.91 -2.74 -8.59
N PRO A 322 8.90 -4.03 -8.94
CA PRO A 322 10.12 -4.83 -9.11
C PRO A 322 10.90 -4.45 -10.38
N MET A 323 12.18 -4.82 -10.41
CA MET A 323 13.08 -4.56 -11.53
C MET A 323 13.04 -5.65 -12.60
N GLY A 324 12.47 -6.79 -12.29
CA GLY A 324 12.36 -7.94 -13.18
C GLY A 324 11.29 -8.90 -12.70
N VAL A 325 11.26 -10.10 -13.30
CA VAL A 325 10.30 -11.15 -12.94
C VAL A 325 10.83 -11.88 -11.70
N PHE A 326 10.79 -11.22 -10.57
CA PHE A 326 11.44 -11.64 -9.32
C PHE A 326 10.84 -12.91 -8.71
N GLU A 327 9.63 -13.29 -9.11
CA GLU A 327 8.99 -14.55 -8.71
C GLU A 327 9.77 -15.77 -9.22
N MET A 328 10.54 -15.57 -10.29
CA MET A 328 11.45 -16.56 -10.82
C MET A 328 12.86 -16.27 -10.29
N PRO A 329 13.45 -17.16 -9.47
CA PRO A 329 14.78 -16.91 -8.87
C PRO A 329 15.86 -16.51 -9.87
N THR A 330 15.83 -17.07 -11.08
CA THR A 330 16.78 -16.74 -12.15
C THR A 330 16.73 -15.27 -12.55
N PHE A 331 15.57 -14.62 -12.42
CA PHE A 331 15.30 -13.24 -12.84
C PHE A 331 14.99 -12.31 -11.66
N ALA A 332 15.42 -12.71 -10.44
CA ALA A 332 15.23 -11.95 -9.22
C ALA A 332 16.48 -11.14 -8.81
N LYS A 333 17.59 -11.31 -9.47
CA LYS A 333 18.88 -10.71 -9.09
C LYS A 333 18.81 -9.19 -9.01
N GLY A 334 18.19 -8.56 -9.99
CA GLY A 334 18.06 -7.10 -10.04
C GLY A 334 17.22 -6.57 -8.87
N THR A 335 16.05 -7.15 -8.67
CA THR A 335 15.15 -6.74 -7.57
C THR A 335 15.81 -6.96 -6.20
N ASN A 336 16.45 -8.12 -6.01
CA ASN A 336 17.15 -8.42 -4.76
C ASN A 336 18.34 -7.49 -4.51
N ALA A 337 19.06 -7.10 -5.54
CA ALA A 337 20.17 -6.15 -5.44
C ALA A 337 19.69 -4.76 -4.98
N ILE A 338 18.55 -4.30 -5.48
CA ILE A 338 17.95 -3.04 -5.03
C ILE A 338 17.56 -3.14 -3.55
N ALA A 339 16.87 -4.22 -3.15
CA ALA A 339 16.50 -4.42 -1.76
C ALA A 339 17.73 -4.40 -0.84
N LYS A 340 18.80 -5.09 -1.23
CA LYS A 340 20.06 -5.12 -0.48
C LYS A 340 20.69 -3.73 -0.38
N ALA A 341 20.76 -3.00 -1.49
CA ALA A 341 21.33 -1.66 -1.52
C ALA A 341 20.57 -0.73 -0.55
N LEU A 342 19.23 -0.75 -0.59
CA LEU A 342 18.42 0.08 0.29
C LEU A 342 18.58 -0.29 1.76
N SER A 343 18.88 -1.56 2.07
CA SER A 343 19.11 -2.02 3.45
C SER A 343 20.44 -1.52 4.05
N GLU A 344 21.35 -1.08 3.22
CA GLU A 344 22.72 -0.71 3.61
C GLU A 344 22.99 0.79 3.61
N ILE A 345 22.09 1.61 3.09
CA ILE A 345 22.28 3.06 2.99
C ILE A 345 21.73 3.79 4.23
N ASP A 346 22.30 4.97 4.50
CA ASP A 346 21.82 5.87 5.55
C ASP A 346 20.78 6.83 4.97
N ALA A 347 19.56 6.34 4.80
CA ALA A 347 18.45 7.09 4.22
C ALA A 347 17.12 6.65 4.81
N THR A 348 16.11 7.50 4.67
CA THR A 348 14.72 7.09 4.89
C THR A 348 14.28 6.29 3.66
N THR A 349 14.00 5.02 3.85
CA THR A 349 13.62 4.09 2.78
C THR A 349 12.16 3.68 2.93
N ILE A 350 11.37 3.95 1.89
CA ILE A 350 9.93 3.71 1.86
C ILE A 350 9.61 2.76 0.74
N ILE A 351 9.00 1.62 1.09
CA ILE A 351 8.64 0.57 0.13
C ILE A 351 7.13 0.56 -0.03
N GLY A 352 6.65 0.67 -1.26
CA GLY A 352 5.23 0.57 -1.58
C GLY A 352 4.97 -0.40 -2.72
N GLY A 353 3.71 -0.87 -2.81
CA GLY A 353 3.30 -1.85 -3.79
C GLY A 353 3.54 -3.28 -3.36
N GLY A 354 2.58 -4.15 -3.68
CA GLY A 354 2.59 -5.55 -3.22
C GLY A 354 3.83 -6.33 -3.63
N ASP A 355 4.28 -6.17 -4.86
CA ASP A 355 5.44 -6.91 -5.39
C ASP A 355 6.75 -6.47 -4.76
N SER A 356 6.95 -5.17 -4.56
CA SER A 356 8.16 -4.65 -3.90
C SER A 356 8.22 -5.09 -2.44
N VAL A 357 7.09 -5.03 -1.76
CA VAL A 357 6.97 -5.49 -0.36
C VAL A 357 7.26 -6.99 -0.27
N ALA A 358 6.68 -7.78 -1.18
CA ALA A 358 6.95 -9.22 -1.23
C ALA A 358 8.43 -9.53 -1.46
N ALA A 359 9.06 -8.81 -2.39
CA ALA A 359 10.49 -8.98 -2.69
C ALA A 359 11.38 -8.67 -1.48
N VAL A 360 11.10 -7.56 -0.79
CA VAL A 360 11.84 -7.16 0.41
C VAL A 360 11.67 -8.19 1.53
N ASN A 361 10.45 -8.69 1.73
CA ASN A 361 10.16 -9.70 2.76
C ASN A 361 10.81 -11.04 2.44
N GLN A 362 10.78 -11.48 1.17
CA GLN A 362 11.45 -12.70 0.72
C GLN A 362 12.97 -12.63 0.93
N ALA A 363 13.56 -11.45 0.76
CA ALA A 363 14.97 -11.22 1.00
C ALA A 363 15.32 -11.11 2.51
N GLY A 364 14.33 -11.11 3.39
CA GLY A 364 14.54 -10.97 4.84
C GLY A 364 15.00 -9.58 5.25
N LEU A 365 14.71 -8.55 4.46
CA LEU A 365 15.22 -7.18 4.65
C LEU A 365 14.13 -6.19 5.11
N GLY A 366 12.93 -6.67 5.43
CA GLY A 366 11.83 -5.79 5.84
C GLY A 366 12.18 -4.90 7.04
N ASP A 367 12.86 -5.45 8.03
CA ASP A 367 13.27 -4.73 9.25
C ASP A 367 14.34 -3.65 8.98
N LYS A 368 14.99 -3.69 7.82
CA LYS A 368 16.01 -2.73 7.42
C LYS A 368 15.42 -1.51 6.70
N MET A 369 14.14 -1.57 6.33
CA MET A 369 13.46 -0.46 5.68
C MET A 369 12.84 0.47 6.72
N SER A 370 12.85 1.78 6.45
CA SER A 370 12.26 2.75 7.37
C SER A 370 10.75 2.61 7.48
N HIS A 371 10.10 2.34 6.35
CA HIS A 371 8.65 2.15 6.27
C HIS A 371 8.27 1.25 5.11
N ILE A 372 7.43 0.26 5.41
CA ILE A 372 6.78 -0.58 4.39
C ILE A 372 5.32 -0.18 4.38
N SER A 373 4.88 0.43 3.29
CA SER A 373 3.50 0.88 3.18
C SER A 373 2.53 -0.29 3.09
N THR A 374 1.44 -0.20 3.83
CA THR A 374 0.35 -1.18 3.81
C THR A 374 -0.70 -0.86 2.75
N GLY A 375 -0.52 0.25 2.03
CA GLY A 375 -1.59 0.87 1.25
C GLY A 375 -1.84 0.29 -0.14
N GLY A 376 -0.90 -0.43 -0.73
CA GLY A 376 -1.07 -0.91 -2.10
C GLY A 376 -1.49 0.20 -3.07
N GLY A 377 -2.75 0.13 -3.57
CA GLY A 377 -3.32 1.15 -4.45
C GLY A 377 -3.38 2.55 -3.85
N ALA A 378 -3.62 2.65 -2.55
CA ALA A 378 -3.64 3.95 -1.86
C ALA A 378 -2.25 4.60 -1.86
N SER A 379 -1.19 3.82 -1.65
CA SER A 379 0.19 4.31 -1.75
C SER A 379 0.48 4.85 -3.14
N LEU A 380 0.05 4.12 -4.16
CA LEU A 380 0.25 4.52 -5.55
C LEU A 380 -0.49 5.83 -5.87
N GLU A 381 -1.75 5.94 -5.49
CA GLU A 381 -2.52 7.18 -5.68
C GLU A 381 -1.93 8.36 -4.91
N PHE A 382 -1.38 8.11 -3.73
CA PHE A 382 -0.66 9.14 -2.98
C PHE A 382 0.57 9.64 -3.76
N LEU A 383 1.34 8.71 -4.33
CA LEU A 383 2.51 9.05 -5.17
C LEU A 383 2.12 9.78 -6.46
N GLU A 384 0.88 9.61 -6.94
CA GLU A 384 0.32 10.37 -8.06
C GLU A 384 0.00 11.83 -7.70
N GLY A 385 0.10 12.18 -6.43
CA GLY A 385 -0.26 13.51 -5.93
C GLY A 385 -1.74 13.70 -5.67
N LYS A 386 -2.52 12.63 -5.67
CA LYS A 386 -3.97 12.69 -5.42
C LYS A 386 -4.27 12.83 -3.93
N GLU A 387 -5.34 13.57 -3.63
CA GLU A 387 -5.90 13.61 -2.29
C GLU A 387 -6.62 12.29 -2.01
N LEU A 388 -6.32 11.67 -0.86
CA LEU A 388 -6.98 10.43 -0.45
C LEU A 388 -8.21 10.76 0.39
N PRO A 389 -9.43 10.39 -0.09
CA PRO A 389 -10.67 10.75 0.61
C PRO A 389 -10.73 10.32 2.07
N GLY A 390 -10.22 9.12 2.38
CA GLY A 390 -10.22 8.60 3.74
C GLY A 390 -9.30 9.35 4.70
N ILE A 391 -8.33 10.10 4.19
CA ILE A 391 -7.47 10.96 4.99
C ILE A 391 -8.02 12.39 5.00
N ALA A 392 -8.46 12.89 3.85
CA ALA A 392 -9.03 14.24 3.74
C ALA A 392 -10.22 14.45 4.67
N ALA A 393 -11.02 13.39 4.92
CA ALA A 393 -12.19 13.44 5.79
C ALA A 393 -11.85 13.58 7.28
N LEU A 394 -10.60 13.36 7.69
CA LEU A 394 -10.17 13.45 9.08
C LEU A 394 -9.92 14.90 9.50
N ASN A 395 -10.06 15.16 10.82
CA ASN A 395 -9.86 16.48 11.37
C ASN A 395 -8.40 16.94 11.26
N ASP A 396 -8.21 18.19 10.90
CA ASP A 396 -6.90 18.84 10.90
C ASP A 396 -6.49 19.22 12.33
N LYS A 397 -5.17 19.27 12.63
CA LYS A 397 -4.62 19.79 13.88
C LYS A 397 -4.82 21.26 13.99
#